data_0135d4f7644e4241e64e76a9f4b4fe94
#
_entry.id   0135d4f7644e4241e64e76a9f4b4fe94
#
_cell.length_a   1.000
_cell.length_b   1.000
_cell.length_c   1.000
_cell.angle_alpha   90.00
_cell.angle_beta   90.00
_cell.angle_gamma   90.00
#
_symmetry.space_group_name_H-M   'P 1'
#
loop_
_entity.id
_entity.type
_entity.pdbx_description
1 polymer ?
#
loop_
_entity_poly.entity_id
_entity_poly.type
_entity_poly.pdbx_seq_one_letter_code
_entity_poly.pdbx_strand_id
1 'polypeptide(L)'
;LHNTLRRQRQMCIRDRDIQIKTSLEGEHNIKNILSSFVTHYCLDNNINNFALKLNSNKIKNVRQIKSKWLKGSTLIDDTYNANPDSSKKSIDLLSKYKENTILVIGDMLELGKFKKKLHREVGEYAKAKGINVVLGYGKLAKEITEAFGRKGIFFNNEDSLKSYLKKNITSKDVILIKGSRGMKMERF
;
A
#
# COMPACT_ATOMS: atom_id res chain seq x y z
N LEU A 1 25.54 -3.76 1.31
CA LEU A 1 25.64 -2.64 2.27
C LEU A 1 24.46 -1.70 2.00
N HIS A 2 23.29 -1.98 2.61
CA HIS A 2 22.14 -1.09 2.56
C HIS A 2 22.30 -0.03 3.66
N ASN A 3 22.74 1.16 3.26
CA ASN A 3 22.68 2.35 4.08
C ASN A 3 21.22 2.81 4.15
N THR A 4 20.50 2.35 5.15
CA THR A 4 19.22 2.95 5.55
C THR A 4 19.53 4.28 6.20
N LEU A 5 19.49 5.34 5.41
CA LEU A 5 19.53 6.71 5.90
C LEU A 5 18.35 6.93 6.85
N ARG A 6 18.59 6.80 8.14
CA ARG A 6 17.66 7.26 9.18
C ARG A 6 17.56 8.78 9.05
N ARG A 7 16.53 9.28 8.39
CA ARG A 7 16.28 10.72 8.32
C ARG A 7 15.87 11.20 9.71
N GLN A 8 16.75 11.94 10.33
CA GLN A 8 16.45 12.77 11.50
C GLN A 8 15.68 14.00 11.01
N ARG A 9 14.51 14.27 11.62
CA ARG A 9 13.79 15.53 11.38
C ARG A 9 13.59 16.25 12.70
N GLN A 10 13.85 17.55 12.66
CA GLN A 10 13.76 18.46 13.78
C GLN A 10 12.45 19.25 13.66
N MET A 11 11.72 19.40 14.74
CA MET A 11 10.47 20.15 14.81
C MET A 11 10.54 21.15 15.95
N CYS A 12 10.41 22.44 15.61
CA CYS A 12 10.45 23.54 16.57
C CYS A 12 9.04 23.92 17.02
N ILE A 13 8.81 23.96 18.35
CA ILE A 13 7.57 24.45 18.94
C ILE A 13 7.94 25.45 20.04
N ARG A 14 7.63 26.72 19.81
CA ARG A 14 8.09 27.86 20.61
C ARG A 14 9.61 27.85 20.74
N ASP A 15 10.17 27.69 21.87
CA ASP A 15 11.62 27.79 22.20
C ASP A 15 12.28 26.42 22.37
N ARG A 16 11.65 25.33 21.91
CA ARG A 16 12.16 23.95 22.10
C ARG A 16 12.21 23.18 20.79
N ASP A 17 13.40 22.66 20.52
CA ASP A 17 13.62 21.71 19.43
C ASP A 17 13.42 20.27 19.94
N ILE A 18 12.51 19.54 19.34
CA ILE A 18 12.28 18.15 19.68
C ILE A 18 12.70 17.27 18.51
N GLN A 19 13.67 16.41 18.77
CA GLN A 19 14.10 15.43 17.80
C GLN A 19 13.26 14.16 17.89
N ILE A 20 12.55 13.83 16.80
CA ILE A 20 11.79 12.61 16.67
C ILE A 20 12.49 11.69 15.67
N LYS A 21 12.90 10.51 16.13
CA LYS A 21 13.46 9.45 15.27
C LYS A 21 12.33 8.47 14.94
N THR A 22 12.08 8.24 13.66
CA THR A 22 11.07 7.28 13.21
C THR A 22 11.61 6.38 12.13
N SER A 23 11.19 5.12 12.14
CA SER A 23 11.44 4.15 11.07
C SER A 23 10.40 4.26 9.94
N LEU A 24 9.37 5.10 10.11
CA LEU A 24 8.34 5.29 9.10
C LEU A 24 8.86 6.18 7.97
N GLU A 25 8.78 5.67 6.74
CA GLU A 25 9.19 6.40 5.54
C GLU A 25 7.99 7.13 4.91
N GLY A 26 8.28 8.27 4.27
CA GLY A 26 7.32 9.03 3.48
C GLY A 26 6.72 10.25 4.20
N GLU A 27 6.44 11.30 3.41
CA GLU A 27 5.92 12.58 3.90
C GLU A 27 4.57 12.45 4.61
N HIS A 28 3.72 11.54 4.15
CA HIS A 28 2.42 11.29 4.79
C HIS A 28 2.56 10.78 6.24
N ASN A 29 3.59 9.98 6.54
CA ASN A 29 3.85 9.55 7.91
C ASN A 29 4.34 10.68 8.80
N ILE A 30 5.06 11.65 8.25
CA ILE A 30 5.46 12.85 8.98
C ILE A 30 4.21 13.66 9.36
N LYS A 31 3.28 13.84 8.44
CA LYS A 31 2.00 14.51 8.71
C LYS A 31 1.17 13.78 9.78
N ASN A 32 1.14 12.45 9.74
CA ASN A 32 0.47 11.62 10.75
C ASN A 32 1.12 11.78 12.14
N ILE A 33 2.45 11.75 12.21
CA ILE A 33 3.20 11.97 13.45
C ILE A 33 2.93 13.37 13.98
N LEU A 34 2.94 14.40 13.13
CA LEU A 34 2.65 15.76 13.52
C LEU A 34 1.23 15.91 14.08
N SER A 35 0.24 15.35 13.42
CA SER A 35 -1.15 15.36 13.88
C SER A 35 -1.29 14.66 15.24
N SER A 36 -0.68 13.50 15.39
CA SER A 36 -0.67 12.75 16.66
C SER A 36 0.05 13.53 17.77
N PHE A 37 1.14 14.21 17.44
CA PHE A 37 1.89 15.06 18.37
C PHE A 37 1.03 16.24 18.85
N VAL A 38 0.38 16.96 17.94
CA VAL A 38 -0.49 18.09 18.28
C VAL A 38 -1.64 17.62 19.18
N THR A 39 -2.28 16.50 18.85
CA THR A 39 -3.34 15.92 19.67
C THR A 39 -2.84 15.58 21.08
N HIS A 40 -1.68 14.92 21.19
CA HIS A 40 -1.09 14.58 22.48
C HIS A 40 -0.73 15.84 23.29
N TYR A 41 -0.16 16.86 22.64
CA TYR A 41 0.16 18.14 23.26
C TYR A 41 -1.07 18.83 23.85
N CYS A 42 -2.19 18.81 23.11
CA CYS A 42 -3.45 19.40 23.57
C CYS A 42 -4.07 18.64 24.76
N LEU A 43 -3.84 17.34 24.85
CA LEU A 43 -4.43 16.49 25.89
C LEU A 43 -3.58 16.39 27.17
N ASP A 44 -2.27 16.22 27.04
CA ASP A 44 -1.37 15.82 28.15
C ASP A 44 -0.23 16.84 28.40
N ASN A 45 0.00 17.76 27.51
CA ASN A 45 1.06 18.79 27.57
C ASN A 45 2.49 18.24 27.82
N ASN A 46 2.69 16.92 27.78
CA ASN A 46 3.97 16.27 28.06
C ASN A 46 4.69 15.84 26.78
N ILE A 47 5.37 16.80 26.17
CA ILE A 47 6.06 16.65 24.90
C ILE A 47 7.16 15.57 24.93
N ASN A 48 7.93 15.52 26.02
CA ASN A 48 9.03 14.56 26.15
C ASN A 48 8.53 13.12 26.19
N ASN A 49 7.40 12.87 26.84
CA ASN A 49 6.80 11.55 26.91
C ASN A 49 6.36 11.04 25.52
N PHE A 50 5.82 11.92 24.68
CA PHE A 50 5.45 11.57 23.31
C PHE A 50 6.68 11.15 22.48
N ALA A 51 7.75 11.96 22.51
CA ALA A 51 8.98 11.69 21.78
C ALA A 51 9.64 10.37 22.23
N LEU A 52 9.69 10.12 23.56
CA LEU A 52 10.22 8.88 24.12
C LEU A 52 9.40 7.66 23.67
N LYS A 53 8.07 7.72 23.77
CA LYS A 53 7.19 6.64 23.33
C LYS A 53 7.30 6.37 21.84
N LEU A 54 7.39 7.40 21.00
CA LEU A 54 7.53 7.24 19.56
C LEU A 54 8.90 6.64 19.20
N ASN A 55 9.98 7.07 19.87
CA ASN A 55 11.33 6.58 19.64
C ASN A 55 11.54 5.14 20.13
N SER A 56 10.86 4.74 21.24
CA SER A 56 10.94 3.40 21.81
C SER A 56 10.08 2.36 21.11
N ASN A 57 8.96 2.78 20.52
CA ASN A 57 8.07 1.87 19.81
C ASN A 57 8.60 1.55 18.42
N LYS A 58 8.91 0.28 18.17
CA LYS A 58 9.05 -0.25 16.81
C LYS A 58 7.66 -0.27 16.19
N ILE A 59 7.24 0.86 15.59
CA ILE A 59 6.00 0.90 14.81
C ILE A 59 6.15 -0.10 13.67
N LYS A 60 5.45 -1.23 13.76
CA LYS A 60 5.42 -2.20 12.67
C LYS A 60 4.70 -1.54 11.49
N ASN A 61 5.42 -1.39 10.39
CA ASN A 61 4.78 -1.00 9.15
C ASN A 61 3.85 -2.16 8.72
N VAL A 62 2.54 -1.93 8.79
CA VAL A 62 1.52 -2.90 8.37
C VAL A 62 1.13 -2.74 6.90
N ARG A 63 1.86 -1.89 6.17
CA ARG A 63 1.62 -1.60 4.75
C ARG A 63 2.88 -1.86 3.95
N GLN A 64 2.70 -2.38 2.74
CA GLN A 64 3.78 -2.61 1.77
C GLN A 64 4.92 -3.50 2.33
N ILE A 65 4.53 -4.54 3.10
CA ILE A 65 5.48 -5.51 3.64
C ILE A 65 6.01 -6.37 2.49
N LYS A 66 7.34 -6.39 2.32
CA LYS A 66 8.00 -7.21 1.31
C LYS A 66 8.42 -8.55 1.88
N SER A 67 8.13 -9.62 1.15
CA SER A 67 8.52 -10.99 1.52
C SER A 67 8.78 -11.85 0.28
N LYS A 68 9.45 -12.98 0.45
CA LYS A 68 9.47 -14.05 -0.56
C LYS A 68 8.16 -14.81 -0.52
N TRP A 69 7.69 -15.20 -1.69
CA TRP A 69 6.40 -15.85 -1.85
C TRP A 69 6.46 -16.99 -2.85
N LEU A 70 5.32 -17.35 -3.46
CA LEU A 70 5.19 -18.50 -4.37
C LEU A 70 6.36 -18.60 -5.35
N LYS A 71 6.97 -19.79 -5.41
CA LYS A 71 8.09 -20.13 -6.32
C LYS A 71 9.28 -19.16 -6.23
N GLY A 72 9.46 -18.46 -5.08
CA GLY A 72 10.55 -17.51 -4.89
C GLY A 72 10.29 -16.08 -5.43
N SER A 73 9.06 -15.79 -5.88
CA SER A 73 8.62 -14.44 -6.27
C SER A 73 8.74 -13.45 -5.11
N THR A 74 8.62 -12.17 -5.42
CA THR A 74 8.55 -11.10 -4.41
C THR A 74 7.10 -10.67 -4.21
N LEU A 75 6.61 -10.78 -2.97
CA LEU A 75 5.31 -10.26 -2.56
C LEU A 75 5.47 -8.90 -1.90
N ILE A 76 4.60 -7.97 -2.26
CA ILE A 76 4.37 -6.70 -1.56
C ILE A 76 2.94 -6.76 -1.00
N ASP A 77 2.84 -7.03 0.29
CA ASP A 77 1.55 -7.06 1.00
C ASP A 77 1.13 -5.64 1.37
N ASP A 78 0.08 -5.14 0.72
CA ASP A 78 -0.57 -3.85 1.01
C ASP A 78 -2.09 -4.05 1.21
N THR A 79 -2.46 -5.17 1.83
CA THR A 79 -3.85 -5.65 1.97
C THR A 79 -4.65 -4.92 3.06
N TYR A 80 -4.01 -4.08 3.86
CA TYR A 80 -4.66 -3.43 5.01
C TYR A 80 -5.92 -2.64 4.62
N ASN A 81 -5.86 -1.82 3.57
CA ASN A 81 -7.02 -1.09 3.03
C ASN A 81 -6.72 -0.54 1.62
N ALA A 82 -7.78 -0.17 0.87
CA ALA A 82 -7.65 0.42 -0.45
C ALA A 82 -8.64 1.58 -0.65
N ASN A 83 -8.12 2.66 -1.22
CA ASN A 83 -8.86 3.74 -1.83
C ASN A 83 -8.13 4.17 -3.12
N PRO A 84 -8.71 5.01 -3.98
CA PRO A 84 -8.08 5.38 -5.26
C PRO A 84 -6.68 5.95 -5.11
N ASP A 85 -6.46 6.88 -4.18
CA ASP A 85 -5.17 7.54 -3.99
C ASP A 85 -4.10 6.58 -3.45
N SER A 86 -4.45 5.76 -2.46
CA SER A 86 -3.52 4.75 -1.94
C SER A 86 -3.21 3.68 -2.98
N SER A 87 -4.17 3.33 -3.84
CA SER A 87 -3.96 2.37 -4.93
C SER A 87 -3.02 2.93 -6.00
N LYS A 88 -3.17 4.20 -6.38
CA LYS A 88 -2.24 4.87 -7.29
C LYS A 88 -0.82 4.93 -6.72
N LYS A 89 -0.64 5.22 -5.42
CA LYS A 89 0.68 5.19 -4.75
C LYS A 89 1.30 3.78 -4.74
N SER A 90 0.49 2.75 -4.56
CA SER A 90 0.96 1.36 -4.60
C SER A 90 1.36 0.94 -6.01
N ILE A 91 0.64 1.42 -7.02
CA ILE A 91 0.99 1.24 -8.43
C ILE A 91 2.31 1.96 -8.75
N ASP A 92 2.52 3.19 -8.26
CA ASP A 92 3.79 3.91 -8.40
C ASP A 92 4.97 3.17 -7.75
N LEU A 93 4.74 2.52 -6.62
CA LEU A 93 5.75 1.66 -6.00
C LEU A 93 6.06 0.45 -6.88
N LEU A 94 5.02 -0.25 -7.35
CA LEU A 94 5.16 -1.45 -8.17
C LEU A 94 5.83 -1.15 -9.52
N SER A 95 5.52 -0.01 -10.13
CA SER A 95 6.08 0.39 -11.44
C SER A 95 7.58 0.68 -11.43
N LYS A 96 8.21 0.81 -10.24
CA LYS A 96 9.67 1.00 -10.11
C LYS A 96 10.47 -0.28 -10.29
N TYR A 97 9.82 -1.43 -10.29
CA TYR A 97 10.45 -2.72 -10.51
C TYR A 97 10.62 -2.97 -12.01
N LYS A 98 11.81 -3.50 -12.37
CA LYS A 98 12.13 -3.87 -13.77
C LYS A 98 11.65 -5.27 -14.13
N GLU A 99 11.34 -6.06 -13.12
CA GLU A 99 10.83 -7.42 -13.22
C GLU A 99 9.39 -7.42 -13.73
N ASN A 100 8.82 -8.60 -13.97
CA ASN A 100 7.42 -8.73 -14.35
C ASN A 100 6.51 -8.34 -13.18
N THR A 101 5.76 -7.24 -13.33
CA THR A 101 4.93 -6.65 -12.28
C THR A 101 3.49 -7.11 -12.39
N ILE A 102 2.95 -7.62 -11.28
CA ILE A 102 1.58 -8.12 -11.19
C ILE A 102 0.85 -7.40 -10.05
N LEU A 103 -0.22 -6.69 -10.38
CA LEU A 103 -1.11 -6.07 -9.42
C LEU A 103 -2.32 -6.98 -9.18
N VAL A 104 -2.47 -7.49 -7.97
CA VAL A 104 -3.68 -8.19 -7.50
C VAL A 104 -4.50 -7.19 -6.71
N ILE A 105 -5.68 -6.84 -7.20
CA ILE A 105 -6.47 -5.78 -6.58
C ILE A 105 -7.92 -6.21 -6.35
N GLY A 106 -8.38 -6.03 -5.11
CA GLY A 106 -9.78 -6.20 -4.73
C GLY A 106 -10.59 -4.92 -4.87
N ASP A 107 -11.89 -5.01 -4.57
CA ASP A 107 -12.78 -3.86 -4.57
C ASP A 107 -12.31 -2.79 -3.58
N MET A 108 -12.46 -1.54 -3.98
CA MET A 108 -12.37 -0.38 -3.11
C MET A 108 -13.79 -0.05 -2.62
N LEU A 109 -14.04 -0.31 -1.35
CA LEU A 109 -15.33 -0.06 -0.72
C LEU A 109 -15.50 1.41 -0.32
N GLU A 110 -16.72 1.81 0.07
CA GLU A 110 -17.04 3.14 0.61
C GLU A 110 -16.86 4.31 -0.36
N LEU A 111 -16.89 4.07 -1.67
CA LEU A 111 -16.73 5.09 -2.71
C LEU A 111 -18.06 5.71 -3.21
N GLY A 112 -19.19 5.32 -2.59
CA GLY A 112 -20.50 5.87 -2.92
C GLY A 112 -20.87 5.73 -4.41
N LYS A 113 -21.50 6.76 -4.97
CA LYS A 113 -21.98 6.77 -6.37
C LYS A 113 -20.88 6.75 -7.42
N PHE A 114 -19.68 7.17 -7.06
CA PHE A 114 -18.54 7.22 -8.00
C PHE A 114 -17.73 5.93 -8.07
N LYS A 115 -18.12 4.88 -7.36
CA LYS A 115 -17.36 3.63 -7.23
C LYS A 115 -16.84 3.07 -8.56
N LYS A 116 -17.69 2.95 -9.59
CA LYS A 116 -17.26 2.42 -10.90
C LYS A 116 -16.22 3.30 -11.58
N LYS A 117 -16.48 4.62 -11.65
CA LYS A 117 -15.56 5.59 -12.25
C LYS A 117 -14.18 5.53 -11.59
N LEU A 118 -14.15 5.54 -10.27
CA LEU A 118 -12.90 5.51 -9.51
C LEU A 118 -12.12 4.19 -9.67
N HIS A 119 -12.81 3.07 -9.83
CA HIS A 119 -12.16 1.80 -10.18
C HIS A 119 -11.55 1.85 -11.57
N ARG A 120 -12.27 2.37 -12.58
CA ARG A 120 -11.74 2.53 -13.94
C ARG A 120 -10.49 3.40 -13.96
N GLU A 121 -10.51 4.53 -13.26
CA GLU A 121 -9.35 5.42 -13.14
C GLU A 121 -8.10 4.70 -12.59
N VAL A 122 -8.26 3.79 -11.63
CA VAL A 122 -7.14 2.98 -11.12
C VAL A 122 -6.62 2.01 -12.17
N GLY A 123 -7.51 1.40 -12.98
CA GLY A 123 -7.12 0.54 -14.09
C GLY A 123 -6.34 1.28 -15.18
N GLU A 124 -6.85 2.45 -15.58
CA GLU A 124 -6.19 3.34 -16.54
C GLU A 124 -4.82 3.80 -16.02
N TYR A 125 -4.74 4.13 -14.74
CA TYR A 125 -3.48 4.53 -14.10
C TYR A 125 -2.46 3.40 -14.09
N ALA A 126 -2.87 2.17 -13.75
CA ALA A 126 -1.99 1.00 -13.79
C ALA A 126 -1.44 0.74 -15.21
N LYS A 127 -2.29 0.92 -16.22
CA LYS A 127 -1.90 0.83 -17.64
C LYS A 127 -0.87 1.90 -18.01
N ALA A 128 -1.13 3.16 -17.64
CA ALA A 128 -0.24 4.29 -17.93
C ALA A 128 1.13 4.13 -17.25
N LYS A 129 1.18 3.47 -16.07
CA LYS A 129 2.42 3.19 -15.34
C LYS A 129 3.16 1.94 -15.83
N GLY A 130 2.66 1.26 -16.84
CA GLY A 130 3.32 0.12 -17.45
C GLY A 130 3.31 -1.16 -16.61
N ILE A 131 2.33 -1.34 -15.71
CA ILE A 131 2.16 -2.62 -15.02
C ILE A 131 1.93 -3.73 -16.04
N ASN A 132 2.56 -4.90 -15.84
CA ASN A 132 2.50 -5.98 -16.83
C ASN A 132 1.17 -6.73 -16.82
N VAL A 133 0.61 -7.02 -15.62
CA VAL A 133 -0.64 -7.77 -15.45
C VAL A 133 -1.45 -7.20 -14.30
N VAL A 134 -2.76 -7.12 -14.46
CA VAL A 134 -3.70 -6.76 -13.39
C VAL A 134 -4.68 -7.90 -13.18
N LEU A 135 -4.75 -8.41 -11.94
CA LEU A 135 -5.67 -9.46 -11.52
C LEU A 135 -6.70 -8.82 -10.58
N GLY A 136 -7.94 -8.70 -11.03
CA GLY A 136 -9.03 -8.08 -10.28
C GLY A 136 -9.91 -9.12 -9.58
N TYR A 137 -10.19 -8.92 -8.29
CA TYR A 137 -11.07 -9.77 -7.50
C TYR A 137 -12.19 -8.96 -6.85
N GLY A 138 -13.44 -9.35 -7.11
CA GLY A 138 -14.65 -8.68 -6.60
C GLY A 138 -15.40 -7.92 -7.68
N LYS A 139 -16.68 -7.62 -7.40
CA LYS A 139 -17.62 -7.11 -8.40
C LYS A 139 -17.19 -5.81 -9.09
N LEU A 140 -16.53 -4.92 -8.36
CA LEU A 140 -16.09 -3.62 -8.87
C LEU A 140 -14.68 -3.68 -9.46
N ALA A 141 -13.84 -4.63 -9.04
CA ALA A 141 -12.52 -4.85 -9.62
C ALA A 141 -12.58 -5.23 -11.12
N LYS A 142 -13.73 -5.68 -11.61
CA LYS A 142 -14.01 -5.85 -13.03
C LYS A 142 -13.77 -4.56 -13.82
N GLU A 143 -14.22 -3.43 -13.31
CA GLU A 143 -14.00 -2.11 -13.92
C GLU A 143 -12.50 -1.75 -14.05
N ILE A 144 -11.68 -2.18 -13.07
CA ILE A 144 -10.22 -1.99 -13.12
C ILE A 144 -9.61 -2.80 -14.27
N THR A 145 -9.96 -4.09 -14.34
CA THR A 145 -9.39 -5.00 -15.35
C THR A 145 -9.81 -4.64 -16.76
N GLU A 146 -11.05 -4.21 -16.96
CA GLU A 146 -11.54 -3.74 -18.25
C GLU A 146 -10.82 -2.45 -18.69
N ALA A 147 -10.67 -1.49 -17.80
CA ALA A 147 -9.96 -0.24 -18.09
C ALA A 147 -8.46 -0.45 -18.34
N PHE A 148 -7.85 -1.41 -17.66
CA PHE A 148 -6.47 -1.82 -17.91
C PHE A 148 -6.29 -2.44 -19.30
N GLY A 149 -7.24 -3.24 -19.77
CA GLY A 149 -7.28 -3.81 -21.10
C GLY A 149 -6.78 -5.26 -21.16
N ARG A 150 -6.13 -5.66 -22.28
CA ARG A 150 -5.88 -7.06 -22.67
C ARG A 150 -5.22 -7.93 -21.59
N LYS A 151 -4.37 -7.37 -20.73
CA LYS A 151 -3.69 -8.10 -19.65
C LYS A 151 -4.37 -7.91 -18.29
N GLY A 152 -5.59 -7.40 -18.27
CA GLY A 152 -6.47 -7.37 -17.12
C GLY A 152 -7.30 -8.64 -17.05
N ILE A 153 -7.21 -9.39 -15.96
CA ILE A 153 -7.92 -10.66 -15.77
C ILE A 153 -8.82 -10.52 -14.55
N PHE A 154 -10.09 -10.73 -14.75
CA PHE A 154 -11.10 -10.66 -13.69
C PHE A 154 -11.40 -12.03 -13.10
N PHE A 155 -11.53 -12.07 -11.78
CA PHE A 155 -11.92 -13.27 -11.02
C PHE A 155 -13.13 -12.97 -10.16
N ASN A 156 -14.16 -13.81 -10.27
CA ASN A 156 -15.38 -13.70 -9.48
C ASN A 156 -15.37 -14.58 -8.22
N ASN A 157 -14.43 -15.51 -8.12
CA ASN A 157 -14.27 -16.38 -6.96
C ASN A 157 -12.80 -16.52 -6.56
N GLU A 158 -12.62 -16.91 -5.29
CA GLU A 158 -11.31 -17.00 -4.63
C GLU A 158 -10.45 -18.14 -5.20
N ASP A 159 -11.04 -19.29 -5.41
CA ASP A 159 -10.33 -20.50 -5.84
C ASP A 159 -9.72 -20.33 -7.23
N SER A 160 -10.44 -19.64 -8.14
CA SER A 160 -9.95 -19.33 -9.47
C SER A 160 -8.73 -18.41 -9.42
N LEU A 161 -8.75 -17.36 -8.58
CA LEU A 161 -7.61 -16.47 -8.41
C LEU A 161 -6.43 -17.20 -7.76
N LYS A 162 -6.66 -17.98 -6.70
CA LYS A 162 -5.61 -18.80 -6.06
C LYS A 162 -4.97 -19.80 -7.02
N SER A 163 -5.80 -20.49 -7.82
CA SER A 163 -5.34 -21.44 -8.84
C SER A 163 -4.51 -20.75 -9.91
N TYR A 164 -4.96 -19.58 -10.36
CA TYR A 164 -4.20 -18.78 -11.33
C TYR A 164 -2.84 -18.36 -10.77
N LEU A 165 -2.78 -17.84 -9.54
CA LEU A 165 -1.53 -17.42 -8.88
C LEU A 165 -0.56 -18.60 -8.75
N LYS A 166 -1.02 -19.74 -8.24
CA LYS A 166 -0.19 -20.96 -8.11
C LYS A 166 0.38 -21.43 -9.45
N LYS A 167 -0.41 -21.36 -10.51
CA LYS A 167 -0.01 -21.86 -11.84
C LYS A 167 0.96 -20.90 -12.54
N ASN A 168 0.68 -19.61 -12.54
CA ASN A 168 1.31 -18.64 -13.44
C ASN A 168 2.43 -17.80 -12.82
N ILE A 169 2.51 -17.70 -11.47
CA ILE A 169 3.58 -16.97 -10.81
C ILE A 169 4.92 -17.69 -10.95
N THR A 170 5.99 -16.92 -11.19
CA THR A 170 7.38 -17.37 -11.31
C THR A 170 8.29 -16.61 -10.34
N SER A 171 9.54 -17.07 -10.20
CA SER A 171 10.55 -16.40 -9.35
C SER A 171 10.92 -14.99 -9.82
N LYS A 172 10.60 -14.65 -11.07
CA LYS A 172 10.90 -13.34 -11.67
C LYS A 172 9.78 -12.31 -11.49
N ASP A 173 8.70 -12.68 -10.79
CA ASP A 173 7.55 -11.81 -10.62
C ASP A 173 7.64 -11.00 -9.33
N VAL A 174 7.19 -9.74 -9.41
CA VAL A 174 6.91 -8.88 -8.26
C VAL A 174 5.41 -8.67 -8.21
N ILE A 175 4.80 -9.16 -7.14
CA ILE A 175 3.35 -9.15 -6.95
C ILE A 175 3.01 -8.15 -5.85
N LEU A 176 2.07 -7.25 -6.11
CA LEU A 176 1.49 -6.40 -5.09
C LEU A 176 0.02 -6.80 -4.90
N ILE A 177 -0.36 -7.10 -3.65
CA ILE A 177 -1.74 -7.44 -3.29
C ILE A 177 -2.35 -6.29 -2.49
N LYS A 178 -3.53 -5.81 -2.94
CA LYS A 178 -4.24 -4.70 -2.32
C LYS A 178 -5.76 -4.86 -2.43
N GLY A 179 -6.48 -4.31 -1.45
CA GLY A 179 -7.94 -4.22 -1.47
C GLY A 179 -8.46 -3.58 -0.19
N SER A 180 -9.74 -3.20 -0.17
CA SER A 180 -10.36 -2.69 1.05
C SER A 180 -10.37 -3.74 2.15
N ARG A 181 -10.33 -3.30 3.41
CA ARG A 181 -10.27 -4.21 4.57
C ARG A 181 -11.36 -5.29 4.54
N GLY A 182 -12.58 -4.93 4.12
CA GLY A 182 -13.70 -5.86 3.97
C GLY A 182 -13.47 -6.97 2.93
N MET A 183 -12.54 -6.80 2.00
CA MET A 183 -12.20 -7.81 0.98
C MET A 183 -11.28 -8.91 1.52
N LYS A 184 -10.63 -8.70 2.67
CA LYS A 184 -9.70 -9.67 3.30
C LYS A 184 -8.69 -10.25 2.31
N MET A 185 -8.01 -9.36 1.57
CA MET A 185 -7.08 -9.76 0.50
C MET A 185 -5.83 -10.47 1.01
N GLU A 186 -5.54 -10.42 2.30
CA GLU A 186 -4.45 -11.17 2.96
C GLU A 186 -4.58 -12.69 2.89
N ARG A 187 -5.73 -13.19 2.45
CA ARG A 187 -5.97 -14.64 2.28
C ARG A 187 -5.43 -15.23 0.97
N PHE A 188 -4.97 -14.40 0.07
CA PHE A 188 -4.32 -14.78 -1.16
C PHE A 188 -2.82 -14.82 -0.99
#